data_7fd79625db0c781ef17ab5d57c18230d
#
_entry.id   7fd79625db0c781ef17ab5d57c18230d
#
_cell.length_a   1.000
_cell.length_b   1.000
_cell.length_c   1.000
_cell.angle_alpha   90.00
_cell.angle_beta   90.00
_cell.angle_gamma   90.00
#
_symmetry.space_group_name_H-M   'P 1'
#
loop_
_entity.id
_entity.type
_entity.pdbx_description
1 polymer ?
#
loop_
_entity_poly.entity_id
_entity_poly.type
_entity_poly.pdbx_seq_one_letter_code
_entity_poly.pdbx_strand_id
1 'polypeptide(L)'
;MCPDHGLDGVLDVIYEYDRIGASFPRQHLAADFDHNMWRYRPLLPIEAHAEVPRLHVGWTPMWQVSSAGDPYGLHDLWVKDDGRNPTGSLKDRASAVAVSRAIETGAATVATASTGNAGSSLACVAAALGLRAVVFVPESAPAAKLTQLLSYGAQVLAVRGSYDEAFDLCLAACDQFGWFNRSTGFNPYTREGKKTCSFELCEQLAWKAPDRVIVPV
;
A
#
# COMPACT_ATOMS: atom_id res chain seq x y z
N MET A 1 12.64 -7.82 8.19
CA MET A 1 13.83 -7.18 8.80
C MET A 1 15.04 -8.03 8.50
N CYS A 2 16.21 -7.41 8.40
CA CYS A 2 17.47 -8.13 8.28
C CYS A 2 17.76 -8.90 9.57
N PRO A 3 18.04 -10.21 9.51
CA PRO A 3 18.34 -10.99 10.73
C PRO A 3 19.57 -10.50 11.46
N ASP A 4 20.54 -9.90 10.77
CA ASP A 4 21.81 -9.46 11.35
C ASP A 4 21.73 -8.05 11.96
N HIS A 5 20.78 -7.20 11.52
CA HIS A 5 20.70 -5.79 11.90
C HIS A 5 19.38 -5.41 12.61
N GLY A 6 18.48 -6.37 12.82
CA GLY A 6 17.21 -6.13 13.53
C GLY A 6 16.41 -4.95 12.94
N LEU A 7 15.99 -4.03 13.82
CA LEU A 7 15.17 -2.86 13.46
C LEU A 7 15.90 -1.85 12.56
N ASP A 8 17.21 -1.80 12.59
CA ASP A 8 18.01 -0.90 11.75
C ASP A 8 18.19 -1.42 10.32
N GLY A 9 17.91 -2.71 10.11
CA GLY A 9 18.05 -3.38 8.81
C GLY A 9 16.78 -3.43 8.00
N VAL A 10 16.39 -2.32 7.36
CA VAL A 10 15.26 -2.30 6.42
C VAL A 10 15.66 -2.99 5.12
N LEU A 11 14.89 -4.01 4.72
CA LEU A 11 15.13 -4.76 3.49
C LEU A 11 14.50 -4.06 2.27
N ASP A 12 15.16 -4.21 1.12
CA ASP A 12 14.61 -3.86 -0.19
C ASP A 12 14.30 -5.12 -1.00
N VAL A 13 13.32 -5.02 -1.87
CA VAL A 13 13.03 -6.07 -2.85
C VAL A 13 13.87 -5.83 -4.08
N ILE A 14 14.68 -6.82 -4.45
CA ILE A 14 15.52 -6.77 -5.64
C ILE A 14 14.82 -7.53 -6.77
N TYR A 15 14.80 -6.92 -7.96
CA TYR A 15 14.19 -7.50 -9.16
C TYR A 15 15.22 -7.71 -10.25
N GLU A 16 15.05 -8.79 -10.98
CA GLU A 16 15.79 -9.06 -12.23
C GLU A 16 15.11 -8.30 -13.39
N TYR A 17 15.26 -6.96 -13.43
CA TYR A 17 14.56 -6.11 -14.39
C TYR A 17 14.77 -6.47 -15.85
N ASP A 18 15.96 -6.92 -16.23
CA ASP A 18 16.26 -7.36 -17.61
C ASP A 18 15.39 -8.57 -17.98
N ARG A 19 15.27 -9.54 -17.10
CA ARG A 19 14.44 -10.73 -17.29
C ARG A 19 12.96 -10.37 -17.36
N ILE A 20 12.50 -9.50 -16.44
CA ILE A 20 11.11 -9.03 -16.44
C ILE A 20 10.83 -8.26 -17.73
N GLY A 21 11.70 -7.34 -18.15
CA GLY A 21 11.53 -6.55 -19.36
C GLY A 21 11.44 -7.40 -20.64
N ALA A 22 12.18 -8.51 -20.69
CA ALA A 22 12.10 -9.46 -21.80
C ALA A 22 10.75 -10.19 -21.89
N SER A 23 10.14 -10.51 -20.76
CA SER A 23 8.85 -11.25 -20.67
C SER A 23 7.61 -10.36 -20.55
N PHE A 24 7.78 -9.10 -20.17
CA PHE A 24 6.71 -8.14 -19.92
C PHE A 24 6.98 -6.80 -20.62
N PRO A 25 6.97 -6.76 -21.95
CA PRO A 25 7.16 -5.53 -22.71
C PRO A 25 5.91 -4.62 -22.62
N ARG A 26 6.08 -3.33 -22.91
CA ARG A 26 5.01 -2.30 -22.85
C ARG A 26 3.76 -2.66 -23.67
N GLN A 27 3.91 -3.41 -24.75
CA GLN A 27 2.79 -3.85 -25.59
C GLN A 27 1.80 -4.73 -24.81
N HIS A 28 2.24 -5.48 -23.80
CA HIS A 28 1.35 -6.25 -22.94
C HIS A 28 0.42 -5.33 -22.15
N LEU A 29 0.93 -4.21 -21.63
CA LEU A 29 0.09 -3.23 -20.93
C LEU A 29 -0.92 -2.56 -21.86
N ALA A 30 -0.55 -2.27 -23.10
CA ALA A 30 -1.45 -1.67 -24.09
C ALA A 30 -2.61 -2.61 -24.47
N ALA A 31 -2.42 -3.92 -24.38
CA ALA A 31 -3.43 -4.93 -24.64
C ALA A 31 -4.21 -5.38 -23.39
N ASP A 32 -3.82 -4.93 -22.22
CA ASP A 32 -4.42 -5.30 -20.94
C ASP A 32 -5.56 -4.33 -20.62
N PHE A 33 -6.79 -4.84 -20.56
CA PHE A 33 -7.99 -4.08 -20.19
C PHE A 33 -8.29 -4.10 -18.69
N ASP A 34 -7.46 -4.77 -17.89
CA ASP A 34 -7.61 -4.82 -16.44
C ASP A 34 -7.03 -3.55 -15.81
N HIS A 35 -7.84 -2.51 -15.71
CA HIS A 35 -7.48 -1.20 -15.21
C HIS A 35 -7.43 -1.17 -13.67
N ASN A 36 -6.44 -1.85 -13.09
CA ASN A 36 -6.11 -1.83 -11.66
C ASN A 36 -4.59 -2.01 -11.46
N MET A 37 -4.11 -2.01 -10.21
CA MET A 37 -2.67 -2.12 -9.94
C MET A 37 -2.08 -3.48 -10.32
N TRP A 38 -2.89 -4.54 -10.45
CA TRP A 38 -2.42 -5.90 -10.71
C TRP A 38 -1.95 -6.11 -12.15
N ARG A 39 -2.24 -5.19 -13.04
CA ARG A 39 -1.66 -5.16 -14.40
C ARG A 39 -0.13 -5.10 -14.38
N TYR A 40 0.46 -4.59 -13.28
CA TYR A 40 1.91 -4.54 -13.06
C TYR A 40 2.43 -5.71 -12.24
N ARG A 41 1.67 -6.80 -12.14
CA ARG A 41 2.00 -7.97 -11.30
C ARG A 41 3.42 -8.50 -11.47
N PRO A 42 4.00 -8.59 -12.69
CA PRO A 42 5.39 -9.03 -12.88
C PRO A 42 6.44 -8.12 -12.20
N LEU A 43 6.06 -6.90 -11.83
CA LEU A 43 6.89 -5.91 -11.13
C LEU A 43 6.55 -5.83 -9.63
N LEU A 44 5.78 -6.78 -9.09
CA LEU A 44 5.38 -6.82 -7.69
C LEU A 44 5.92 -8.09 -7.02
N PRO A 45 6.23 -8.03 -5.71
CA PRO A 45 6.86 -9.15 -4.99
C PRO A 45 5.83 -10.18 -4.52
N ILE A 46 4.99 -10.64 -5.42
CA ILE A 46 3.98 -11.68 -5.21
C ILE A 46 4.07 -12.72 -6.32
N GLU A 47 3.69 -13.95 -6.03
CA GLU A 47 3.67 -15.03 -7.00
C GLU A 47 2.65 -14.77 -8.12
N ALA A 48 2.88 -15.38 -9.29
CA ALA A 48 2.02 -15.20 -10.46
C ALA A 48 0.54 -15.56 -10.18
N HIS A 49 0.30 -16.50 -9.30
CA HIS A 49 -1.04 -17.00 -8.93
C HIS A 49 -1.45 -16.62 -7.50
N ALA A 50 -0.73 -15.66 -6.87
CA ALA A 50 -1.07 -15.20 -5.54
C ALA A 50 -2.52 -14.72 -5.45
N GLU A 51 -3.18 -15.03 -4.34
CA GLU A 51 -4.49 -14.49 -4.03
C GLU A 51 -4.38 -12.98 -3.78
N VAL A 52 -5.23 -12.22 -4.46
CA VAL A 52 -5.26 -10.75 -4.36
C VAL A 52 -6.67 -10.27 -4.01
N PRO A 53 -6.80 -9.13 -3.32
CA PRO A 53 -8.13 -8.63 -2.95
C PRO A 53 -8.95 -8.31 -4.20
N ARG A 54 -10.22 -8.74 -4.20
CA ARG A 54 -11.19 -8.39 -5.24
C ARG A 54 -11.72 -6.97 -5.04
N LEU A 55 -10.80 -6.04 -4.81
CA LEU A 55 -11.05 -4.62 -4.67
C LEU A 55 -10.40 -3.91 -5.86
N HIS A 56 -11.05 -2.87 -6.36
CA HIS A 56 -10.45 -2.03 -7.39
C HIS A 56 -9.40 -1.11 -6.74
N VAL A 57 -8.17 -1.54 -6.72
CA VAL A 57 -7.03 -0.76 -6.20
C VAL A 57 -6.17 -0.31 -7.37
N GLY A 58 -5.81 0.96 -7.38
CA GLY A 58 -5.02 1.54 -8.46
C GLY A 58 -5.83 1.93 -9.68
N TRP A 59 -5.12 2.26 -10.76
CA TRP A 59 -5.64 2.87 -11.99
C TRP A 59 -6.55 4.07 -11.68
N THR A 60 -6.15 4.83 -10.70
CA THR A 60 -6.92 5.98 -10.22
C THR A 60 -6.94 7.09 -11.27
N PRO A 61 -7.98 7.93 -11.30
CA PRO A 61 -8.10 9.00 -12.28
C PRO A 61 -6.90 9.96 -12.23
N MET A 62 -6.56 10.49 -13.40
CA MET A 62 -5.59 11.55 -13.55
C MET A 62 -6.24 12.70 -14.33
N TRP A 63 -6.27 13.88 -13.72
CA TRP A 63 -6.96 15.06 -14.24
C TRP A 63 -5.96 16.12 -14.67
N GLN A 64 -6.09 16.63 -15.89
CA GLN A 64 -5.37 17.81 -16.30
C GLN A 64 -6.08 19.05 -15.72
N VAL A 65 -5.33 19.87 -14.99
CA VAL A 65 -5.85 21.05 -14.27
C VAL A 65 -5.05 22.30 -14.61
N SER A 66 -4.77 22.48 -15.88
CA SER A 66 -3.88 23.55 -16.39
C SER A 66 -4.30 24.95 -15.90
N SER A 67 -5.61 25.24 -15.84
CA SER A 67 -6.12 26.52 -15.35
C SER A 67 -5.71 26.85 -13.91
N ALA A 68 -5.48 25.84 -13.06
CA ALA A 68 -4.96 26.06 -11.70
C ALA A 68 -3.47 26.40 -11.70
N GLY A 69 -2.75 26.01 -12.74
CA GLY A 69 -1.32 26.28 -12.91
C GLY A 69 -1.00 27.61 -13.62
N ASP A 70 -1.95 28.18 -14.35
CA ASP A 70 -1.74 29.40 -15.16
C ASP A 70 -1.14 30.57 -14.37
N PRO A 71 -1.58 30.87 -13.13
CA PRO A 71 -0.98 31.95 -12.34
C PRO A 71 0.51 31.74 -12.02
N TYR A 72 1.00 30.52 -12.16
CA TYR A 72 2.38 30.14 -11.86
C TYR A 72 3.18 29.75 -13.11
N GLY A 73 2.61 29.93 -14.31
CA GLY A 73 3.22 29.53 -15.58
C GLY A 73 3.31 28.00 -15.76
N LEU A 74 2.48 27.24 -15.09
CA LEU A 74 2.42 25.76 -15.17
C LEU A 74 1.30 25.35 -16.12
N HIS A 75 1.61 25.21 -17.38
CA HIS A 75 0.61 24.92 -18.44
C HIS A 75 0.27 23.41 -18.57
N ASP A 76 1.05 22.54 -17.96
CA ASP A 76 0.84 21.07 -17.99
C ASP A 76 0.83 20.51 -16.56
N LEU A 77 -0.20 20.90 -15.81
CA LEU A 77 -0.41 20.46 -14.43
C LEU A 77 -1.44 19.32 -14.38
N TRP A 78 -1.08 18.24 -13.72
CA TRP A 78 -1.90 17.04 -13.55
C TRP A 78 -2.11 16.69 -12.08
N VAL A 79 -3.27 16.16 -11.75
CA VAL A 79 -3.59 15.63 -10.42
C VAL A 79 -3.91 14.14 -10.53
N LYS A 80 -3.12 13.31 -9.86
CA LYS A 80 -3.39 11.88 -9.66
C LYS A 80 -4.24 11.71 -8.41
N ASP A 81 -5.49 11.24 -8.57
CA ASP A 81 -6.47 11.19 -7.48
C ASP A 81 -6.48 9.81 -6.80
N ASP A 82 -5.50 9.53 -5.96
CA ASP A 82 -5.46 8.30 -5.15
C ASP A 82 -6.51 8.26 -4.01
N GLY A 83 -7.29 9.31 -3.84
CA GLY A 83 -8.49 9.32 -3.03
C GLY A 83 -9.62 8.43 -3.57
N ARG A 84 -9.49 7.90 -4.80
CA ARG A 84 -10.44 6.97 -5.41
C ARG A 84 -10.16 5.50 -5.11
N ASN A 85 -9.10 5.19 -4.39
CA ASN A 85 -8.90 3.85 -3.86
C ASN A 85 -9.97 3.47 -2.82
N PRO A 86 -10.19 2.20 -2.52
CA PRO A 86 -11.30 1.70 -1.68
C PRO A 86 -11.45 2.37 -0.32
N THR A 87 -10.34 2.72 0.35
CA THR A 87 -10.38 3.43 1.65
C THR A 87 -10.03 4.92 1.54
N GLY A 88 -10.02 5.46 0.32
CA GLY A 88 -9.76 6.87 0.06
C GLY A 88 -8.27 7.26 0.15
N SER A 89 -7.35 6.35 -0.06
CA SER A 89 -5.92 6.69 0.06
C SER A 89 -4.97 5.78 -0.72
N LEU A 90 -3.77 6.31 -0.99
CA LEU A 90 -2.60 5.57 -1.52
C LEU A 90 -2.27 4.31 -0.69
N LYS A 91 -2.67 4.24 0.58
CA LYS A 91 -2.31 3.13 1.47
C LYS A 91 -2.92 1.80 1.05
N ASP A 92 -3.98 1.81 0.23
CA ASP A 92 -4.61 0.60 -0.30
C ASP A 92 -3.67 -0.18 -1.22
N ARG A 93 -2.85 0.51 -2.01
CA ARG A 93 -1.80 -0.11 -2.83
C ARG A 93 -0.78 -0.87 -1.97
N ALA A 94 -0.37 -0.24 -0.87
CA ALA A 94 0.59 -0.82 0.07
C ALA A 94 0.00 -2.04 0.79
N SER A 95 -1.24 -1.94 1.26
CA SER A 95 -1.91 -3.03 1.98
C SER A 95 -2.25 -4.18 1.05
N ALA A 96 -2.68 -3.91 -0.19
CA ALA A 96 -2.99 -4.94 -1.17
C ALA A 96 -1.80 -5.90 -1.40
N VAL A 97 -0.61 -5.38 -1.66
CA VAL A 97 0.59 -6.20 -1.84
C VAL A 97 1.02 -6.89 -0.54
N ALA A 98 1.05 -6.14 0.58
CA ALA A 98 1.49 -6.70 1.85
C ALA A 98 0.59 -7.83 2.37
N VAL A 99 -0.74 -7.70 2.22
CA VAL A 99 -1.69 -8.74 2.69
C VAL A 99 -1.69 -9.94 1.74
N SER A 100 -1.59 -9.75 0.42
CA SER A 100 -1.40 -10.86 -0.52
C SER A 100 -0.13 -11.64 -0.18
N ARG A 101 0.96 -10.95 0.15
CA ARG A 101 2.20 -11.60 0.59
C ARG A 101 2.04 -12.32 1.92
N ALA A 102 1.23 -11.79 2.85
CA ALA A 102 0.92 -12.46 4.12
C ALA A 102 0.25 -13.83 3.89
N ILE A 103 -0.70 -13.91 2.96
CA ILE A 103 -1.34 -15.18 2.57
C ILE A 103 -0.32 -16.17 2.05
N GLU A 104 0.56 -15.77 1.15
CA GLU A 104 1.60 -16.63 0.58
C GLU A 104 2.55 -17.20 1.64
N THR A 105 2.76 -16.48 2.73
CA THR A 105 3.57 -16.94 3.87
C THR A 105 2.76 -17.75 4.89
N GLY A 106 1.47 -17.99 4.64
CA GLY A 106 0.59 -18.76 5.52
C GLY A 106 0.10 -17.99 6.75
N ALA A 107 0.23 -16.66 6.77
CA ALA A 107 -0.23 -15.86 7.89
C ALA A 107 -1.77 -15.79 7.94
N ALA A 108 -2.35 -16.08 9.10
CA ALA A 108 -3.79 -15.95 9.35
C ALA A 108 -4.16 -14.57 9.92
N THR A 109 -3.20 -13.81 10.40
CA THR A 109 -3.38 -12.51 11.05
C THR A 109 -2.36 -11.51 10.53
N VAL A 110 -2.85 -10.33 10.20
CA VAL A 110 -2.04 -9.17 9.81
C VAL A 110 -2.20 -8.06 10.82
N ALA A 111 -1.10 -7.38 11.17
CA ALA A 111 -1.13 -6.34 12.19
C ALA A 111 -0.39 -5.07 11.77
N THR A 112 -0.79 -3.96 12.37
CA THR A 112 -0.10 -2.67 12.22
C THR A 112 -0.40 -1.77 13.42
N ALA A 113 0.50 -0.85 13.72
CA ALA A 113 0.19 0.31 14.56
C ALA A 113 -0.15 1.49 13.66
N SER A 114 -1.39 1.99 13.71
CA SER A 114 -1.80 3.15 12.93
C SER A 114 -3.17 3.69 13.32
N THR A 115 -3.27 4.98 13.57
CA THR A 115 -4.53 5.73 13.74
C THR A 115 -5.09 6.30 12.44
N GLY A 116 -4.39 6.11 11.32
CA GLY A 116 -4.70 6.75 10.05
C GLY A 116 -4.99 5.77 8.91
N ASN A 117 -4.75 6.25 7.70
CA ASN A 117 -5.03 5.53 6.46
C ASN A 117 -4.36 4.16 6.34
N ALA A 118 -3.23 3.93 7.03
CA ALA A 118 -2.55 2.63 7.01
C ALA A 118 -3.37 1.55 7.73
N GLY A 119 -3.96 1.89 8.89
CA GLY A 119 -4.84 0.98 9.62
C GLY A 119 -6.14 0.71 8.86
N SER A 120 -6.81 1.76 8.36
CA SER A 120 -8.07 1.61 7.58
C SER A 120 -7.87 0.74 6.34
N SER A 121 -6.79 0.98 5.62
CA SER A 121 -6.43 0.21 4.43
C SER A 121 -6.13 -1.26 4.77
N LEU A 122 -5.36 -1.52 5.85
CA LEU A 122 -5.11 -2.89 6.29
C LEU A 122 -6.41 -3.62 6.63
N ALA A 123 -7.28 -2.98 7.42
CA ALA A 123 -8.54 -3.57 7.84
C ALA A 123 -9.45 -3.92 6.65
N CYS A 124 -9.60 -3.01 5.69
CA CYS A 124 -10.39 -3.21 4.48
C CYS A 124 -9.85 -4.36 3.62
N VAL A 125 -8.55 -4.37 3.34
CA VAL A 125 -7.92 -5.39 2.48
C VAL A 125 -7.91 -6.76 3.16
N ALA A 126 -7.64 -6.82 4.46
CA ALA A 126 -7.69 -8.06 5.22
C ALA A 126 -9.10 -8.66 5.23
N ALA A 127 -10.13 -7.83 5.43
CA ALA A 127 -11.53 -8.28 5.35
C ALA A 127 -11.88 -8.84 3.98
N ALA A 128 -11.42 -8.21 2.89
CA ALA A 128 -11.64 -8.67 1.52
C ALA A 128 -10.97 -10.01 1.20
N LEU A 129 -9.93 -10.37 1.94
CA LEU A 129 -9.16 -11.62 1.78
C LEU A 129 -9.41 -12.63 2.91
N GLY A 130 -10.34 -12.36 3.82
CA GLY A 130 -10.70 -13.27 4.92
C GLY A 130 -9.64 -13.40 6.01
N LEU A 131 -8.67 -12.48 6.11
CA LEU A 131 -7.67 -12.48 7.17
C LEU A 131 -8.14 -11.67 8.37
N ARG A 132 -7.63 -12.03 9.54
CA ARG A 132 -7.81 -11.23 10.75
C ARG A 132 -6.88 -10.01 10.70
N ALA A 133 -7.45 -8.82 10.87
CA ALA A 133 -6.69 -7.57 11.06
C ALA A 133 -6.64 -7.17 12.53
N VAL A 134 -5.45 -6.88 13.05
CA VAL A 134 -5.24 -6.33 14.39
C VAL A 134 -4.56 -4.98 14.27
N VAL A 135 -5.19 -3.93 14.82
CA VAL A 135 -4.68 -2.57 14.73
C VAL A 135 -4.44 -2.00 16.12
N PHE A 136 -3.18 -1.67 16.39
CA PHE A 136 -2.77 -1.03 17.63
C PHE A 136 -2.88 0.49 17.47
N VAL A 137 -3.53 1.13 18.43
CA VAL A 137 -3.73 2.58 18.45
C VAL A 137 -3.51 3.12 19.86
N PRO A 138 -3.00 4.34 20.04
CA PRO A 138 -3.02 4.96 21.36
C PRO A 138 -4.47 5.17 21.81
N GLU A 139 -4.73 5.10 23.13
CA GLU A 139 -6.05 5.28 23.72
C GLU A 139 -6.66 6.66 23.36
N SER A 140 -5.81 7.65 23.07
CA SER A 140 -6.20 8.98 22.62
C SER A 140 -6.65 9.07 21.16
N ALA A 141 -6.70 7.95 20.44
CA ALA A 141 -7.07 7.94 19.02
C ALA A 141 -8.49 8.48 18.79
N PRO A 142 -8.73 9.31 17.75
CA PRO A 142 -10.04 9.87 17.47
C PRO A 142 -11.11 8.80 17.23
N ALA A 143 -12.28 8.94 17.86
CA ALA A 143 -13.37 7.97 17.75
C ALA A 143 -13.80 7.67 16.30
N ALA A 144 -13.81 8.67 15.42
CA ALA A 144 -14.13 8.50 14.00
C ALA A 144 -13.16 7.53 13.28
N LYS A 145 -11.88 7.56 13.66
CA LYS A 145 -10.87 6.63 13.12
C LYS A 145 -11.08 5.21 13.63
N LEU A 146 -11.39 5.06 14.92
CA LEU A 146 -11.73 3.76 15.52
C LEU A 146 -12.97 3.16 14.85
N THR A 147 -14.01 3.96 14.65
CA THR A 147 -15.24 3.53 13.97
C THR A 147 -14.94 2.97 12.58
N GLN A 148 -14.09 3.63 11.80
CA GLN A 148 -13.72 3.15 10.47
C GLN A 148 -13.02 1.79 10.53
N LEU A 149 -12.08 1.59 11.47
CA LEU A 149 -11.39 0.29 11.64
C LEU A 149 -12.38 -0.82 12.02
N LEU A 150 -13.25 -0.54 13.00
CA LEU A 150 -14.26 -1.49 13.47
C LEU A 150 -15.29 -1.84 12.38
N SER A 151 -15.66 -0.89 11.53
CA SER A 151 -16.58 -1.11 10.40
C SER A 151 -16.05 -2.10 9.39
N TYR A 152 -14.71 -2.22 9.24
CA TYR A 152 -14.07 -3.25 8.42
C TYR A 152 -13.81 -4.56 9.19
N GLY A 153 -14.27 -4.68 10.44
CA GLY A 153 -14.11 -5.89 11.25
C GLY A 153 -12.73 -6.08 11.87
N ALA A 154 -11.90 -5.04 11.92
CA ALA A 154 -10.60 -5.15 12.57
C ALA A 154 -10.73 -5.24 14.09
N GLN A 155 -9.86 -6.02 14.72
CA GLN A 155 -9.63 -5.95 16.16
C GLN A 155 -8.78 -4.71 16.47
N VAL A 156 -9.32 -3.80 17.27
CA VAL A 156 -8.60 -2.59 17.66
C VAL A 156 -8.12 -2.74 19.11
N LEU A 157 -6.83 -2.61 19.31
CA LEU A 157 -6.20 -2.64 20.62
C LEU A 157 -5.79 -1.21 21.01
N ALA A 158 -6.54 -0.62 21.94
CA ALA A 158 -6.25 0.69 22.50
C ALA A 158 -5.14 0.55 23.56
N VAL A 159 -3.99 1.16 23.28
CA VAL A 159 -2.80 1.13 24.14
C VAL A 159 -2.79 2.38 25.01
N ARG A 160 -2.63 2.19 26.32
CA ARG A 160 -2.45 3.30 27.27
C ARG A 160 -1.02 3.82 27.15
N GLY A 161 -0.83 4.78 26.26
CA GLY A 161 0.49 5.32 25.98
C GLY A 161 0.52 6.11 24.67
N SER A 162 1.72 6.39 24.22
CA SER A 162 2.03 7.10 22.97
C SER A 162 1.81 6.22 21.74
N TYR A 163 1.94 6.84 20.56
CA TYR A 163 1.97 6.10 19.29
C TYR A 163 3.18 5.15 19.23
N ASP A 164 4.34 5.58 19.73
CA ASP A 164 5.56 4.76 19.72
C ASP A 164 5.40 3.51 20.58
N GLU A 165 4.79 3.64 21.77
CA GLU A 165 4.50 2.49 22.62
C GLU A 165 3.49 1.53 21.98
N ALA A 166 2.49 2.06 21.26
CA ALA A 166 1.56 1.23 20.47
C ALA A 166 2.28 0.51 19.32
N PHE A 167 3.26 1.17 18.71
CA PHE A 167 4.08 0.59 17.64
C PHE A 167 4.98 -0.53 18.19
N ASP A 168 5.68 -0.30 19.29
CA ASP A 168 6.55 -1.28 19.92
C ASP A 168 5.77 -2.52 20.39
N LEU A 169 4.59 -2.30 20.98
CA LEU A 169 3.70 -3.39 21.36
C LEU A 169 3.21 -4.20 20.15
N CYS A 170 2.92 -3.52 19.03
CA CYS A 170 2.59 -4.19 17.77
C CYS A 170 3.74 -5.07 17.27
N LEU A 171 4.98 -4.58 17.32
CA LEU A 171 6.16 -5.34 16.95
C LEU A 171 6.32 -6.59 17.83
N ALA A 172 6.27 -6.42 19.15
CA ALA A 172 6.38 -7.50 20.11
C ALA A 172 5.29 -8.57 19.92
N ALA A 173 4.04 -8.14 19.69
CA ALA A 173 2.93 -9.05 19.42
C ALA A 173 3.11 -9.82 18.11
N CYS A 174 3.58 -9.16 17.04
CA CYS A 174 3.87 -9.81 15.77
C CYS A 174 4.93 -10.90 15.94
N ASP A 175 6.00 -10.62 16.68
CA ASP A 175 7.08 -11.58 16.96
C ASP A 175 6.56 -12.75 17.80
N GLN A 176 5.86 -12.47 18.89
CA GLN A 176 5.37 -13.47 19.82
C GLN A 176 4.32 -14.41 19.23
N PHE A 177 3.41 -13.88 18.41
CA PHE A 177 2.25 -14.63 17.89
C PHE A 177 2.39 -15.05 16.41
N GLY A 178 3.51 -14.74 15.77
CA GLY A 178 3.73 -15.03 14.36
C GLY A 178 2.80 -14.24 13.42
N TRP A 179 2.35 -13.03 13.81
CA TRP A 179 1.50 -12.22 12.98
C TRP A 179 2.31 -11.49 11.91
N PHE A 180 1.74 -11.34 10.73
CA PHE A 180 2.38 -10.60 9.66
C PHE A 180 2.32 -9.10 9.92
N ASN A 181 3.46 -8.47 10.13
CA ASN A 181 3.56 -7.03 10.40
C ASN A 181 3.50 -6.23 9.09
N ARG A 182 2.49 -5.37 8.95
CA ARG A 182 2.30 -4.48 7.79
C ARG A 182 2.84 -3.07 8.05
N SER A 183 3.37 -2.75 9.21
CA SER A 183 3.77 -1.39 9.58
C SER A 183 4.68 -0.74 8.54
N THR A 184 4.40 0.52 8.23
CA THR A 184 5.19 1.31 7.28
C THR A 184 6.59 1.55 7.85
N GLY A 185 7.61 1.46 6.99
CA GLY A 185 9.01 1.54 7.40
C GLY A 185 9.59 0.18 7.80
N PHE A 186 8.79 -0.71 8.36
CA PHE A 186 9.20 -2.05 8.76
C PHE A 186 9.09 -3.06 7.60
N ASN A 187 7.99 -3.04 6.87
CA ASN A 187 7.67 -4.03 5.84
C ASN A 187 8.01 -3.51 4.43
N PRO A 188 8.96 -4.15 3.71
CA PRO A 188 9.39 -3.71 2.37
C PRO A 188 8.26 -3.80 1.34
N TYR A 189 7.37 -4.76 1.44
CA TYR A 189 6.28 -4.98 0.48
C TYR A 189 5.31 -3.80 0.41
N THR A 190 5.20 -3.00 1.48
CA THR A 190 4.37 -1.79 1.49
C THR A 190 4.89 -0.71 0.54
N ARG A 191 6.21 -0.64 0.33
CA ARG A 191 6.82 0.28 -0.65
C ARG A 191 6.54 -0.17 -2.06
N GLU A 192 6.64 -1.48 -2.29
CA GLU A 192 6.42 -2.10 -3.58
C GLU A 192 4.98 -1.89 -4.10
N GLY A 193 3.99 -1.99 -3.23
CA GLY A 193 2.62 -1.64 -3.60
C GLY A 193 2.47 -0.17 -4.02
N LYS A 194 3.09 0.75 -3.30
CA LYS A 194 3.00 2.20 -3.59
C LYS A 194 3.63 2.57 -4.93
N LYS A 195 4.70 1.91 -5.37
CA LYS A 195 5.37 2.22 -6.65
C LYS A 195 4.45 2.05 -7.86
N THR A 196 3.36 1.28 -7.75
CA THR A 196 2.37 1.15 -8.82
C THR A 196 1.75 2.48 -9.22
N CYS A 197 1.65 3.45 -8.29
CA CYS A 197 1.23 4.81 -8.60
C CYS A 197 2.16 5.47 -9.64
N SER A 198 3.47 5.28 -9.51
CA SER A 198 4.45 5.81 -10.47
C SER A 198 4.35 5.11 -11.82
N PHE A 199 4.07 3.81 -11.85
CA PHE A 199 3.85 3.07 -13.10
C PHE A 199 2.63 3.61 -13.84
N GLU A 200 1.53 3.83 -13.13
CA GLU A 200 0.31 4.42 -13.69
C GLU A 200 0.55 5.84 -14.21
N LEU A 201 1.28 6.67 -13.46
CA LEU A 201 1.65 8.01 -13.94
C LEU A 201 2.37 7.94 -15.28
N CYS A 202 3.38 7.07 -15.41
CA CYS A 202 4.11 6.91 -16.66
C CYS A 202 3.20 6.42 -17.79
N GLU A 203 2.35 5.45 -17.53
CA GLU A 203 1.45 4.87 -18.54
C GLU A 203 0.36 5.87 -18.97
N GLN A 204 -0.30 6.53 -18.02
CA GLN A 204 -1.36 7.52 -18.27
C GLN A 204 -0.85 8.80 -18.94
N LEU A 205 0.44 9.13 -18.77
CA LEU A 205 1.13 10.21 -19.48
C LEU A 205 1.78 9.74 -20.80
N ALA A 206 1.31 8.64 -21.37
CA ALA A 206 1.86 8.09 -22.62
C ALA A 206 3.38 7.87 -22.57
N TRP A 207 3.89 7.41 -21.42
CA TRP A 207 5.30 7.12 -21.13
C TRP A 207 6.21 8.35 -21.13
N LYS A 208 5.63 9.53 -20.94
CA LYS A 208 6.39 10.75 -20.69
C LYS A 208 6.48 10.95 -19.18
N ALA A 209 7.68 10.95 -18.64
CA ALA A 209 7.88 11.24 -17.22
C ALA A 209 7.59 12.73 -16.95
N PRO A 210 6.88 13.07 -15.87
CA PRO A 210 6.70 14.46 -15.46
C PRO A 210 8.03 15.03 -14.95
N ASP A 211 8.27 16.32 -15.14
CA ASP A 211 9.46 17.00 -14.63
C ASP A 211 9.50 17.06 -13.10
N ARG A 212 8.32 17.12 -12.48
CA ARG A 212 8.16 17.19 -11.02
C ARG A 212 6.92 16.40 -10.57
N VAL A 213 7.07 15.71 -9.43
CA VAL A 213 5.97 15.07 -8.72
C VAL A 213 5.93 15.59 -7.29
N ILE A 214 4.79 16.14 -6.88
CA ILE A 214 4.57 16.62 -5.51
C ILE A 214 3.65 15.61 -4.83
N VAL A 215 4.13 15.04 -3.72
CA VAL A 215 3.39 14.05 -2.94
C VAL A 215 3.15 14.61 -1.54
N PRO A 216 1.90 14.68 -1.06
CA PRO A 216 1.63 15.04 0.33
C PRO A 216 2.14 13.95 1.27
N VAL A 217 2.79 14.33 2.36
CA VAL A 217 3.34 13.45 3.41
C VAL A 217 2.71 13.73 4.76
#